data_91d1098d464598f89ca4388f2441e472
#
_entry.id   91d1098d464598f89ca4388f2441e472
#
_cell.length_a   1.000
_cell.length_b   1.000
_cell.length_c   1.000
_cell.angle_alpha   90.00
_cell.angle_beta   90.00
_cell.angle_gamma   90.00
#
_symmetry.space_group_name_H-M   'P 1'
#
loop_
_entity.id
_entity.type
_entity.pdbx_description
1 polymer ?
#
loop_
_entity_poly.entity_id
_entity_poly.type
_entity_poly.pdbx_seq_one_letter_code
_entity_poly.pdbx_strand_id
1 'polypeptide(L)' 'MVLIPNIIEKSISGEKIYDIYTKLLSSRIIFLNGEIDDNMAGLIISELLYLDSLNHEDIFIY' A
#
# COMPACT_ATOMS: atom_id res chain seq x y z
N MET A 1 -17.83 -2.62 -8.56
CA MET A 1 -16.63 -1.80 -8.31
C MET A 1 -16.44 -1.62 -6.81
N VAL A 2 -15.24 -1.80 -6.35
CA VAL A 2 -14.90 -1.58 -4.94
C VAL A 2 -14.44 -0.14 -4.77
N LEU A 3 -15.05 0.57 -3.82
CA LEU A 3 -14.63 1.91 -3.48
C LEU A 3 -13.54 1.83 -2.40
N ILE A 4 -12.40 2.45 -2.68
CA ILE A 4 -11.31 2.52 -1.73
C ILE A 4 -11.40 3.87 -1.02
N PRO A 5 -11.58 3.88 0.32
CA PRO A 5 -11.68 5.13 1.04
C PRO A 5 -10.37 5.89 1.03
N ASN A 6 -10.47 7.20 0.92
CA ASN A 6 -9.33 8.11 0.99
C ASN A 6 -9.14 8.60 2.42
N ILE A 7 -7.88 8.83 2.77
CA ILE A 7 -7.48 9.42 4.04
C ILE A 7 -6.90 10.80 3.77
N ILE A 8 -7.35 11.79 4.51
CA ILE A 8 -6.83 13.15 4.40
C ILE A 8 -5.92 13.39 5.61
N GLU A 9 -4.66 13.70 5.34
CA GLU A 9 -3.70 14.06 6.38
C GLU A 9 -3.34 15.53 6.25
N LYS A 10 -3.38 16.24 7.39
CA LYS A 10 -2.98 17.64 7.46
C LYS A 10 -1.59 17.74 8.07
N SER A 11 -0.76 18.57 7.46
CA SER A 11 0.58 18.84 7.95
C SER A 11 0.90 20.33 7.80
N ILE A 12 2.06 20.75 8.29
CA ILE A 12 2.54 22.14 8.15
C ILE A 12 2.63 22.54 6.67
N SER A 13 2.94 21.59 5.80
CA SER A 13 3.08 21.84 4.36
C SER A 13 1.77 21.72 3.57
N GLY A 14 0.62 21.47 4.25
CA GLY A 14 -0.69 21.35 3.64
C GLY A 14 -1.36 20.01 3.87
N GLU A 15 -2.39 19.73 3.07
CA GLU A 15 -3.14 18.49 3.14
C GLU A 15 -2.60 17.49 2.11
N LYS A 16 -2.49 16.22 2.52
CA LYS A 16 -2.20 15.10 1.61
C LYS A 16 -3.36 14.11 1.67
N ILE A 17 -3.76 13.62 0.49
CA ILE A 17 -4.83 12.65 0.35
C ILE A 17 -4.21 11.32 -0.05
N TYR A 18 -4.51 10.28 0.73
CA TYR A 18 -4.07 8.91 0.45
C TYR A 18 -5.28 8.00 0.41
N ASP A 19 -5.30 6.98 -0.44
CA ASP A 19 -6.20 5.87 -0.24
C ASP A 19 -5.67 4.98 0.90
N ILE A 20 -6.57 4.16 1.49
CA ILE A 20 -6.23 3.35 2.66
C ILE A 20 -5.11 2.35 2.37
N TYR A 21 -5.08 1.75 1.18
CA TYR A 21 -4.06 0.77 0.81
C TYR A 21 -2.69 1.42 0.63
N THR A 22 -2.64 2.60 0.03
CA THR A 22 -1.40 3.37 -0.11
C THR A 22 -0.86 3.79 1.26
N LYS A 23 -1.74 4.16 2.17
CA LYS A 23 -1.33 4.54 3.52
C LYS A 23 -0.75 3.35 4.28
N LEU A 24 -1.36 2.18 4.18
CA LEU A 24 -0.83 0.95 4.77
C LEU A 24 0.52 0.60 4.15
N LEU A 25 0.66 0.74 2.84
CA LEU A 25 1.91 0.48 2.15
C LEU A 25 3.04 1.36 2.67
N SER A 26 2.77 2.62 2.99
CA SER A 26 3.77 3.53 3.56
C SER A 26 4.29 3.06 4.91
N SER A 27 3.53 2.23 5.61
CA SER A 27 3.93 1.57 6.87
C SER A 27 4.49 0.16 6.64
N ARG A 28 4.83 -0.19 5.40
CA ARG A 28 5.36 -1.49 4.98
C ARG A 28 4.36 -2.62 5.21
N ILE A 29 3.08 -2.32 5.05
CA ILE A 29 1.98 -3.29 5.16
C ILE A 29 1.36 -3.49 3.79
N ILE A 30 1.34 -4.73 3.32
CA ILE A 30 0.63 -5.14 2.10
C ILE A 30 -0.61 -5.90 2.54
N PHE A 31 -1.77 -5.39 2.18
CA PHE A 31 -3.04 -6.02 2.54
C PHE A 31 -3.57 -6.81 1.35
N LEU A 32 -3.75 -8.13 1.55
CA LEU A 32 -4.33 -9.02 0.55
C LEU A 32 -5.83 -9.10 0.73
N ASN A 33 -6.57 -8.83 -0.32
CA ASN A 33 -8.02 -8.88 -0.29
C ASN A 33 -8.54 -9.62 -1.53
N GLY A 34 -9.31 -10.69 -1.30
CA GLY A 34 -9.86 -11.49 -2.37
C GLY A 34 -8.95 -12.64 -2.78
N GLU A 35 -9.25 -13.20 -3.95
CA GLU A 35 -8.48 -14.32 -4.48
C GLU A 35 -7.13 -13.86 -5.04
N ILE A 36 -6.15 -14.74 -4.89
CA ILE A 36 -4.84 -14.51 -5.49
C ILE A 36 -4.88 -15.07 -6.92
N ASP A 37 -4.85 -14.18 -7.89
CA ASP A 37 -4.72 -14.50 -9.30
C ASP A 37 -3.42 -13.89 -9.86
N ASP A 38 -3.19 -14.03 -11.16
CA ASP A 38 -1.97 -13.51 -11.78
C ASP A 38 -1.85 -11.98 -11.64
N ASN A 39 -2.97 -11.26 -11.72
CA ASN A 39 -2.99 -9.81 -11.55
C ASN A 39 -2.64 -9.42 -10.11
N MET A 40 -3.23 -10.10 -9.14
CA MET A 40 -2.95 -9.87 -7.73
C MET A 40 -1.50 -10.21 -7.40
N ALA A 41 -0.99 -11.33 -7.89
CA ALA A 41 0.41 -11.73 -7.69
C ALA A 41 1.36 -10.69 -8.27
N GLY A 42 1.10 -10.19 -9.47
CA GLY A 42 1.90 -9.15 -10.09
C GLY A 42 1.92 -7.86 -9.28
N LEU A 43 0.77 -7.46 -8.74
CA LEU A 43 0.67 -6.28 -7.90
C LEU A 43 1.47 -6.45 -6.60
N ILE A 44 1.35 -7.60 -5.95
CA ILE A 44 2.09 -7.89 -4.70
C ILE A 44 3.61 -7.85 -4.95
N ILE A 45 4.06 -8.46 -6.02
CA ILE A 45 5.49 -8.46 -6.37
C ILE A 45 5.98 -7.04 -6.62
N SER A 46 5.19 -6.23 -7.33
CA SER A 46 5.53 -4.82 -7.60
C SER A 46 5.64 -4.02 -6.30
N GLU A 47 4.72 -4.24 -5.35
CA GLU A 47 4.74 -3.58 -4.05
C GLU A 47 5.95 -4.00 -3.22
N LEU A 48 6.28 -5.30 -3.23
CA LEU A 48 7.48 -5.81 -2.54
C LEU A 48 8.75 -5.19 -3.10
N LEU A 49 8.88 -5.13 -4.42
CA LEU A 49 10.03 -4.52 -5.08
C LEU A 49 10.14 -3.03 -4.73
N TYR A 50 9.03 -2.33 -4.73
CA TYR A 50 9.00 -0.91 -4.36
C TYR A 50 9.46 -0.70 -2.92
N LEU A 51 8.92 -1.45 -1.96
CA LEU A 51 9.28 -1.32 -0.56
C LEU A 51 10.74 -1.70 -0.32
N ASP A 52 11.22 -2.75 -0.97
CA ASP A 52 12.62 -3.16 -0.86
C ASP A 52 13.57 -2.09 -1.42
N SER A 53 13.15 -1.36 -2.45
CA SER A 53 13.94 -0.28 -3.02
C SER A 53 14.13 0.90 -2.06
N LEU A 54 13.21 1.08 -1.09
CA LEU A 54 13.30 2.16 -0.11
C LEU A 54 14.28 1.83 1.02
N ASN A 55 14.20 0.63 1.55
CA ASN A 55 15.10 0.09 2.56
C ASN A 55 14.85 -1.40 2.71
N HIS A 56 15.61 -2.08 3.57
CA HIS A 56 15.52 -3.53 3.77
C HIS A 56 14.84 -3.90 5.10
N GLU A 57 13.99 -3.03 5.63
CA GLU A 57 13.23 -3.33 6.83
C GLU A 57 12.10 -4.33 6.54
N ASP A 58 11.54 -4.90 7.59
CA ASP A 58 10.51 -5.92 7.49
C ASP A 58 9.28 -5.40 6.75
N ILE A 59 8.66 -6.29 5.98
CA ILE A 59 7.41 -6.06 5.27
C ILE A 59 6.37 -7.02 5.83
N PHE A 60 5.20 -6.50 6.16
CA PHE A 60 4.11 -7.30 6.74
C PHE A 60 3.03 -7.51 5.67
N ILE A 61 2.60 -8.76 5.52
CA ILE A 61 1.54 -9.13 4.57
C ILE A 61 0.38 -9.71 5.38
N TYR A 62 -0.79 -9.11 5.21
CA TYR A 62 -2.02 -9.55 5.87
C TYR A 62 -3.06 -10.02 4.86
#